data_c4b1eb26833eadd9cc5d93636adc9164
#
_entry.id   c4b1eb26833eadd9cc5d93636adc9164
#
_cell.length_a   1.000
_cell.length_b   1.000
_cell.length_c   1.000
_cell.angle_alpha   90.00
_cell.angle_beta   90.00
_cell.angle_gamma   90.00
#
_symmetry.space_group_name_H-M   'P 1'
#
loop_
_entity.id
_entity.type
_entity.pdbx_description
1 polymer ?
#
loop_
_entity_poly.entity_id
_entity_poly.type
_entity_poly.pdbx_seq_one_letter_code
_entity_poly.pdbx_strand_id
1 'polypeptide(L)'
;VSSPDVVSQLNARFGPAILGEQATHDAFPTLWIANDATPAVHHFLKHEIDRPFRMLADLWAIDETARQHREGQPRSGVTIASHLISHDRNADIRLKVPLEADYPRAQSIGGVFPNADWYEREAFDMFGVEFVGRPHRLRILLPPGWEGHPMRKDQPGRATERAPFNMTAALFDAKEHALAASPEAFGLPTQRDGVELMILNYGPHSMATHGVFRIVLALDGEEIVAARPDIGFHHRGAEKMAERQNWHSFLPYTDRVDYLGGVMGELPYLQAVEKLCGIKVPDRAKMVRVMLSEFFRIMNHLLFYGTMAQDTGAMSPVFYMFTDREHAYRVIEAITGARMHPCFFRIGGLSMDLPTGWEQMVRDFLDWMPSRLDDYDGMVLRNEIFRARTIGIAEYDTAMALDWGVTGPGLRATGLGWDLRKARPYCGFEQFDFEVPTGVRGDCFDRTVVRVEEIRQSLRIIRQCVDNMPAGPIKADHPLTTPPPRERMQHDIETMIHHFVGTSWGPVVPAGEATGQVETVRGLTQFSLISDGEPASYRTRIRTPSFPHLQMISAVAPGMMVADLVAYLGSIDYVMSDVDR
;
A
#
# COMPACT_ATOMS: atom_id res chain seq x y z
N VAL A 1 4.84 25.23 3.39
CA VAL A 1 4.26 25.87 4.59
C VAL A 1 4.62 25.01 5.77
N SER A 2 5.26 25.63 6.76
CA SER A 2 5.86 24.90 7.89
C SER A 2 4.81 24.19 8.75
N SER A 3 5.10 22.95 9.13
CA SER A 3 4.36 22.14 10.10
C SER A 3 3.96 22.86 11.40
N PRO A 4 4.74 23.84 11.92
CA PRO A 4 4.41 24.57 13.15
C PRO A 4 3.05 25.27 13.13
N ASP A 5 2.58 25.68 11.96
CA ASP A 5 1.28 26.37 11.82
C ASP A 5 0.10 25.47 12.20
N VAL A 6 0.09 24.21 11.75
CA VAL A 6 -1.01 23.25 12.03
C VAL A 6 -1.04 22.86 13.51
N VAL A 7 0.12 22.58 14.09
CA VAL A 7 0.24 22.23 15.52
C VAL A 7 -0.23 23.38 16.39
N SER A 8 0.14 24.63 16.04
CA SER A 8 -0.29 25.82 16.76
C SER A 8 -1.80 26.03 16.71
N GLN A 9 -2.43 25.82 15.55
CA GLN A 9 -3.87 25.93 15.38
C GLN A 9 -4.62 24.85 16.18
N LEU A 10 -4.13 23.61 16.19
CA LEU A 10 -4.69 22.54 17.00
C LEU A 10 -4.59 22.82 18.50
N ASN A 11 -3.44 23.28 18.98
CA ASN A 11 -3.24 23.68 20.37
C ASN A 11 -4.17 24.84 20.76
N ALA A 12 -4.32 25.84 19.90
CA ALA A 12 -5.21 26.98 20.17
C ALA A 12 -6.69 26.58 20.23
N ARG A 13 -7.11 25.61 19.39
CA ARG A 13 -8.51 25.19 19.28
C ARG A 13 -8.91 24.16 20.33
N PHE A 14 -8.04 23.18 20.60
CA PHE A 14 -8.35 22.00 21.41
C PHE A 14 -7.61 21.97 22.76
N GLY A 15 -6.59 22.81 22.96
CA GLY A 15 -5.91 23.01 24.23
C GLY A 15 -5.63 21.72 25.03
N PRO A 16 -6.37 21.48 26.14
CA PRO A 16 -6.13 20.31 27.01
C PRO A 16 -6.35 18.95 26.35
N ALA A 17 -7.08 18.90 25.22
CA ALA A 17 -7.28 17.65 24.48
C ALA A 17 -6.05 17.25 23.65
N ILE A 18 -5.08 18.15 23.46
CA ILE A 18 -3.77 17.83 22.90
C ILE A 18 -2.86 17.42 24.08
N LEU A 19 -2.60 16.11 24.19
CA LEU A 19 -1.87 15.51 25.30
C LEU A 19 -0.34 15.70 25.20
N GLY A 20 0.17 15.95 23.98
CA GLY A 20 1.58 16.20 23.76
C GLY A 20 1.99 16.02 22.30
N GLU A 21 3.22 16.42 21.98
CA GLU A 21 3.86 16.22 20.69
C GLU A 21 4.96 15.16 20.83
N GLN A 22 5.11 14.34 19.79
CA GLN A 22 6.13 13.28 19.73
C GLN A 22 7.10 13.55 18.58
N ALA A 23 8.38 13.57 18.88
CA ALA A 23 9.43 13.60 17.85
C ALA A 23 9.54 12.24 17.17
N THR A 24 9.65 12.22 15.84
CA THR A 24 9.83 11.04 15.00
C THR A 24 10.96 11.24 14.00
N HIS A 25 11.57 10.15 13.51
CA HIS A 25 12.66 10.22 12.54
C HIS A 25 12.22 10.55 11.11
N ASP A 26 10.91 10.53 10.84
CA ASP A 26 10.33 10.92 9.56
C ASP A 26 9.95 12.42 9.49
N ALA A 27 10.10 13.13 10.60
CA ALA A 27 9.75 14.54 10.77
C ALA A 27 8.26 14.87 10.51
N PHE A 28 7.37 13.88 10.53
CA PHE A 28 5.93 14.14 10.48
C PHE A 28 5.45 14.68 11.81
N PRO A 29 4.71 15.81 11.83
CA PRO A 29 4.05 16.26 13.06
C PRO A 29 3.22 15.13 13.62
N THR A 30 3.54 14.72 14.86
CA THR A 30 2.88 13.61 15.54
C THR A 30 2.35 14.11 16.87
N LEU A 31 1.03 14.13 17.01
CA LEU A 31 0.34 14.65 18.20
C LEU A 31 -0.42 13.52 18.90
N TRP A 32 -0.34 13.53 20.21
CA TRP A 32 -1.19 12.72 21.07
C TRP A 32 -2.45 13.51 21.42
N ILE A 33 -3.62 12.91 21.23
CA ILE A 33 -4.91 13.55 21.46
C ILE A 33 -5.78 12.69 22.38
N ALA A 34 -6.67 13.34 23.12
CA ALA A 34 -7.63 12.67 23.97
C ALA A 34 -8.67 11.91 23.12
N ASN A 35 -9.08 10.73 23.60
CA ASN A 35 -9.98 9.85 22.86
C ASN A 35 -11.34 10.49 22.53
N ASP A 36 -11.93 11.21 23.48
CA ASP A 36 -13.21 11.90 23.33
C ASP A 36 -13.16 13.06 22.33
N ALA A 37 -12.00 13.69 22.14
CA ALA A 37 -11.80 14.75 21.16
C ALA A 37 -11.53 14.25 19.73
N THR A 38 -11.30 12.95 19.54
CA THR A 38 -10.87 12.38 18.25
C THR A 38 -11.77 12.77 17.08
N PRO A 39 -13.11 12.63 17.11
CA PRO A 39 -13.96 13.02 15.99
C PRO A 39 -13.90 14.53 15.68
N ALA A 40 -13.87 15.37 16.73
CA ALA A 40 -13.84 16.82 16.56
C ALA A 40 -12.51 17.32 15.98
N VAL A 41 -11.37 16.74 16.40
CA VAL A 41 -10.05 17.06 15.84
C VAL A 41 -9.97 16.66 14.37
N HIS A 42 -10.44 15.47 14.00
CA HIS A 42 -10.47 15.02 12.61
C HIS A 42 -11.41 15.86 11.74
N HIS A 43 -12.58 16.22 12.26
CA HIS A 43 -13.52 17.12 11.58
C HIS A 43 -12.90 18.51 11.32
N PHE A 44 -12.23 19.09 12.32
CA PHE A 44 -11.54 20.36 12.19
C PHE A 44 -10.44 20.29 11.10
N LEU A 45 -9.60 19.25 11.11
CA LEU A 45 -8.53 19.07 10.12
C LEU A 45 -9.07 18.87 8.71
N LYS A 46 -10.23 18.23 8.55
CA LYS A 46 -10.82 17.97 7.22
C LYS A 46 -11.61 19.15 6.68
N HIS A 47 -12.33 19.93 7.53
CA HIS A 47 -13.34 20.86 7.07
C HIS A 47 -13.11 22.32 7.47
N GLU A 48 -12.42 22.58 8.59
CA GLU A 48 -12.38 23.94 9.16
C GLU A 48 -11.01 24.62 8.98
N ILE A 49 -9.92 23.85 8.94
CA ILE A 49 -8.57 24.41 8.81
C ILE A 49 -8.31 24.93 7.39
N ASP A 50 -7.55 26.02 7.26
CA ASP A 50 -7.04 26.45 5.95
C ASP A 50 -6.21 25.36 5.28
N ARG A 51 -6.42 25.12 3.98
CA ARG A 51 -5.81 24.02 3.21
C ARG A 51 -5.93 22.67 3.94
N PRO A 52 -7.14 22.08 3.97
CA PRO A 52 -7.52 20.98 4.83
C PRO A 52 -6.76 19.67 4.53
N PHE A 53 -6.74 18.78 5.53
CA PHE A 53 -6.29 17.39 5.39
C PHE A 53 -7.47 16.54 4.93
N ARG A 54 -7.70 16.52 3.62
CA ARG A 54 -8.90 15.89 3.03
C ARG A 54 -8.84 14.37 2.98
N MET A 55 -7.64 13.77 3.10
CA MET A 55 -7.46 12.33 2.95
C MET A 55 -7.02 11.69 4.26
N LEU A 56 -7.74 10.66 4.70
CA LEU A 56 -7.23 9.68 5.64
C LEU A 56 -6.39 8.66 4.85
N ALA A 57 -5.08 8.73 5.00
CA ALA A 57 -4.16 7.81 4.32
C ALA A 57 -4.11 6.44 4.99
N ASP A 58 -4.12 6.40 6.33
CA ASP A 58 -4.07 5.16 7.12
C ASP A 58 -4.63 5.35 8.52
N LEU A 59 -5.13 4.25 9.12
CA LEU A 59 -5.44 4.15 10.54
C LEU A 59 -5.05 2.76 11.02
N TRP A 60 -4.31 2.68 12.13
CA TRP A 60 -3.83 1.40 12.66
C TRP A 60 -3.70 1.42 14.18
N ALA A 61 -3.61 0.22 14.77
CA ALA A 61 -3.38 0.05 16.20
C ALA A 61 -1.94 -0.41 16.49
N ILE A 62 -1.50 -0.10 17.69
CA ILE A 62 -0.21 -0.49 18.27
C ILE A 62 -0.48 -1.05 19.66
N ASP A 63 -0.10 -2.28 19.93
CA ASP A 63 -0.08 -2.83 21.29
C ASP A 63 1.18 -2.34 22.01
N GLU A 64 1.00 -1.50 23.01
CA GLU A 64 2.10 -0.84 23.76
C GLU A 64 2.50 -1.61 25.03
N THR A 65 1.86 -2.72 25.32
CA THR A 65 2.02 -3.44 26.60
C THR A 65 3.43 -3.96 26.86
N ALA A 66 4.17 -4.29 25.80
CA ALA A 66 5.54 -4.81 25.90
C ALA A 66 6.62 -3.80 25.49
N ARG A 67 6.24 -2.58 25.08
CA ARG A 67 7.18 -1.57 24.57
C ARG A 67 7.94 -0.89 25.72
N GLN A 68 9.27 -0.82 25.59
CA GLN A 68 10.17 -0.28 26.61
C GLN A 68 10.49 1.21 26.41
N HIS A 69 10.79 1.62 25.17
CA HIS A 69 11.24 2.99 24.87
C HIS A 69 10.06 3.89 24.48
N ARG A 70 9.46 4.52 25.51
CA ARG A 70 8.28 5.41 25.40
C ARG A 70 8.44 6.73 26.18
N GLU A 71 9.64 7.20 26.37
CA GLU A 71 9.91 8.42 27.14
C GLU A 71 9.19 9.63 26.51
N GLY A 72 8.51 10.39 27.34
CA GLY A 72 7.74 11.57 26.92
C GLY A 72 6.40 11.28 26.24
N GLN A 73 6.01 9.99 26.11
CA GLN A 73 4.72 9.61 25.53
C GLN A 73 3.65 9.38 26.62
N PRO A 74 2.36 9.67 26.35
CA PRO A 74 1.28 9.34 27.27
C PRO A 74 1.22 7.84 27.54
N ARG A 75 0.79 7.48 28.77
CA ARG A 75 0.57 6.07 29.12
C ARG A 75 -0.56 5.50 28.27
N SER A 76 -0.32 4.36 27.64
CA SER A 76 -1.27 3.67 26.77
C SER A 76 -1.06 2.16 26.85
N GLY A 77 -2.12 1.38 26.82
CA GLY A 77 -2.07 -0.07 26.63
C GLY A 77 -2.15 -0.42 25.15
N VAL A 78 -3.07 0.24 24.43
CA VAL A 78 -3.18 0.20 22.96
C VAL A 78 -3.25 1.63 22.44
N THR A 79 -2.52 1.93 21.38
CA THR A 79 -2.55 3.24 20.71
C THR A 79 -3.23 3.10 19.36
N ILE A 80 -4.21 3.96 19.06
CA ILE A 80 -4.69 4.16 17.70
C ILE A 80 -3.89 5.30 17.09
N ALA A 81 -3.33 5.06 15.91
CA ALA A 81 -2.68 6.09 15.10
C ALA A 81 -3.47 6.31 13.82
N SER A 82 -3.70 7.56 13.45
CA SER A 82 -4.26 7.97 12.17
C SER A 82 -3.28 8.89 11.43
N HIS A 83 -3.21 8.72 10.13
CA HIS A 83 -2.31 9.48 9.26
C HIS A 83 -3.16 10.22 8.21
N LEU A 84 -3.08 11.53 8.21
CA LEU A 84 -3.82 12.39 7.29
C LEU A 84 -2.87 13.10 6.33
N ILE A 85 -3.32 13.28 5.09
CA ILE A 85 -2.58 13.98 4.03
C ILE A 85 -3.37 15.21 3.57
N SER A 86 -2.68 16.34 3.49
CA SER A 86 -3.14 17.53 2.79
C SER A 86 -2.35 17.70 1.48
N HIS A 87 -3.03 17.53 0.36
CA HIS A 87 -2.44 17.72 -0.97
C HIS A 87 -2.17 19.21 -1.22
N ASP A 88 -3.05 20.10 -0.74
CA ASP A 88 -2.92 21.56 -0.88
C ASP A 88 -1.73 22.13 -0.09
N ARG A 89 -1.37 21.48 1.04
CA ARG A 89 -0.17 21.83 1.84
C ARG A 89 1.06 21.06 1.42
N ASN A 90 0.87 19.96 0.70
CA ASN A 90 1.87 18.92 0.49
C ASN A 90 2.50 18.46 1.84
N ALA A 91 1.65 18.17 2.82
CA ALA A 91 2.06 17.87 4.19
C ALA A 91 1.22 16.74 4.80
N ASP A 92 1.85 16.05 5.74
CA ASP A 92 1.23 14.97 6.54
C ASP A 92 1.10 15.39 7.99
N ILE A 93 0.13 14.78 8.69
CA ILE A 93 0.02 14.83 10.14
C ILE A 93 -0.37 13.45 10.67
N ARG A 94 0.23 13.06 11.78
CA ARG A 94 -0.09 11.83 12.51
C ARG A 94 -0.73 12.17 13.85
N LEU A 95 -1.89 11.57 14.12
CA LEU A 95 -2.56 11.72 15.40
C LEU A 95 -2.54 10.37 16.11
N LYS A 96 -2.26 10.38 17.42
CA LYS A 96 -2.22 9.19 18.27
C LYS A 96 -3.18 9.33 19.45
N VAL A 97 -3.94 8.28 19.70
CA VAL A 97 -4.95 8.19 20.74
C VAL A 97 -4.55 7.09 21.71
N PRO A 98 -4.27 7.40 22.99
CA PRO A 98 -3.96 6.39 24.00
C PRO A 98 -5.25 5.72 24.50
N LEU A 99 -5.24 4.38 24.57
CA LEU A 99 -6.34 3.56 25.07
C LEU A 99 -5.86 2.63 26.19
N GLU A 100 -6.82 2.08 26.93
CA GLU A 100 -6.57 1.06 27.95
C GLU A 100 -6.17 -0.29 27.30
N ALA A 101 -5.48 -1.16 28.06
CA ALA A 101 -5.00 -2.44 27.56
C ALA A 101 -6.11 -3.50 27.44
N ASP A 102 -6.95 -3.63 28.50
CA ASP A 102 -7.88 -4.74 28.65
C ASP A 102 -9.12 -4.58 27.77
N TYR A 103 -9.67 -3.37 27.68
CA TYR A 103 -10.87 -3.05 26.90
C TYR A 103 -10.62 -1.78 26.07
N PRO A 104 -9.79 -1.87 25.02
CA PRO A 104 -9.45 -0.70 24.23
C PRO A 104 -10.67 -0.20 23.45
N ARG A 105 -11.17 0.99 23.77
CA ARG A 105 -12.31 1.63 23.13
C ARG A 105 -11.91 2.96 22.56
N ALA A 106 -12.09 3.13 21.25
CA ALA A 106 -11.81 4.37 20.52
C ALA A 106 -13.10 5.02 20.01
N GLN A 107 -13.08 6.33 19.82
CA GLN A 107 -14.14 7.00 19.06
C GLN A 107 -13.96 6.74 17.57
N SER A 108 -15.06 6.40 16.87
CA SER A 108 -15.04 6.22 15.42
C SER A 108 -14.89 7.55 14.69
N ILE A 109 -14.09 7.55 13.63
CA ILE A 109 -13.96 8.67 12.69
C ILE A 109 -14.66 8.40 11.34
N GLY A 110 -15.42 7.30 11.26
CA GLY A 110 -16.18 6.92 10.06
C GLY A 110 -17.22 7.96 9.60
N GLY A 111 -17.72 8.79 10.53
CA GLY A 111 -18.58 9.93 10.20
C GLY A 111 -17.85 11.12 9.53
N VAL A 112 -16.51 11.15 9.63
CA VAL A 112 -15.67 12.17 8.99
C VAL A 112 -15.01 11.64 7.73
N PHE A 113 -14.47 10.43 7.78
CA PHE A 113 -13.77 9.76 6.68
C PHE A 113 -14.44 8.43 6.36
N PRO A 114 -15.15 8.29 5.22
CA PRO A 114 -15.82 7.04 4.85
C PRO A 114 -14.89 5.83 4.79
N ASN A 115 -13.64 6.01 4.33
CA ASN A 115 -12.64 4.95 4.26
C ASN A 115 -12.11 4.48 5.63
N ALA A 116 -12.43 5.15 6.72
CA ALA A 116 -12.10 4.68 8.06
C ALA A 116 -12.79 3.34 8.40
N ASP A 117 -13.89 3.00 7.72
CA ASP A 117 -14.65 1.78 7.97
C ASP A 117 -13.78 0.52 7.97
N TRP A 118 -13.01 0.28 6.93
CA TRP A 118 -12.18 -0.91 6.84
C TRP A 118 -10.97 -0.87 7.77
N TYR A 119 -10.37 0.28 7.97
CA TYR A 119 -9.26 0.44 8.90
C TYR A 119 -9.68 0.21 10.36
N GLU A 120 -10.86 0.69 10.76
CA GLU A 120 -11.42 0.44 12.09
C GLU A 120 -11.76 -1.04 12.29
N ARG A 121 -12.30 -1.71 11.25
CA ARG A 121 -12.52 -3.17 11.26
C ARG A 121 -11.22 -3.94 11.38
N GLU A 122 -10.17 -3.52 10.67
CA GLU A 122 -8.84 -4.13 10.77
C GLU A 122 -8.26 -3.95 12.18
N ALA A 123 -8.38 -2.76 12.77
CA ALA A 123 -7.92 -2.51 14.14
C ALA A 123 -8.70 -3.34 15.19
N PHE A 124 -10.01 -3.53 14.99
CA PHE A 124 -10.79 -4.48 15.80
C PHE A 124 -10.31 -5.92 15.59
N ASP A 125 -10.21 -6.36 14.34
CA ASP A 125 -9.87 -7.73 13.98
C ASP A 125 -8.49 -8.14 14.54
N MET A 126 -7.49 -7.28 14.37
CA MET A 126 -6.10 -7.56 14.71
C MET A 126 -5.74 -7.27 16.17
N PHE A 127 -6.39 -6.29 16.82
CA PHE A 127 -6.01 -5.81 18.17
C PHE A 127 -7.15 -5.82 19.19
N GLY A 128 -8.40 -6.04 18.77
CA GLY A 128 -9.57 -6.02 19.65
C GLY A 128 -10.05 -4.63 20.03
N VAL A 129 -9.73 -3.59 19.26
CA VAL A 129 -10.18 -2.22 19.55
C VAL A 129 -11.63 -2.05 19.16
N GLU A 130 -12.49 -1.74 20.13
CA GLU A 130 -13.89 -1.41 19.87
C GLU A 130 -14.04 0.08 19.48
N PHE A 131 -14.76 0.35 18.39
CA PHE A 131 -15.05 1.71 17.95
C PHE A 131 -16.48 2.10 18.34
N VAL A 132 -16.60 3.15 19.16
CA VAL A 132 -17.88 3.70 19.60
C VAL A 132 -18.59 4.40 18.44
N GLY A 133 -19.88 4.12 18.27
CA GLY A 133 -20.69 4.68 17.17
C GLY A 133 -20.63 3.87 15.88
N ARG A 134 -19.93 2.75 15.86
CA ARG A 134 -19.87 1.86 14.72
C ARG A 134 -20.95 0.76 14.81
N PRO A 135 -21.79 0.58 13.77
CA PRO A 135 -22.91 -0.35 13.84
C PRO A 135 -22.49 -1.84 13.72
N HIS A 136 -21.37 -2.15 13.04
CA HIS A 136 -20.98 -3.52 12.73
C HIS A 136 -19.60 -3.87 13.29
N ARG A 137 -19.50 -5.03 13.96
CA ARG A 137 -18.25 -5.60 14.52
C ARG A 137 -17.77 -6.81 13.71
N LEU A 138 -17.91 -6.76 12.39
CA LEU A 138 -17.46 -7.87 11.54
C LEU A 138 -15.94 -7.83 11.38
N ARG A 139 -15.31 -9.01 11.52
CA ARG A 139 -13.92 -9.19 11.13
C ARG A 139 -13.77 -8.90 9.64
N ILE A 140 -12.57 -8.54 9.21
CA ILE A 140 -12.31 -8.18 7.81
C ILE A 140 -11.25 -9.06 7.16
N LEU A 141 -10.20 -9.43 7.89
CA LEU A 141 -9.08 -10.22 7.38
C LEU A 141 -9.12 -11.67 7.88
N LEU A 142 -9.71 -11.91 9.05
CA LEU A 142 -9.80 -13.23 9.65
C LEU A 142 -11.21 -13.81 9.50
N PRO A 143 -11.34 -15.15 9.53
CA PRO A 143 -12.65 -15.81 9.54
C PRO A 143 -13.49 -15.35 10.72
N PRO A 144 -14.83 -15.30 10.58
CA PRO A 144 -15.72 -14.85 11.67
C PRO A 144 -15.56 -15.61 12.99
N GLY A 145 -15.25 -16.91 12.93
CA GLY A 145 -15.04 -17.77 14.10
C GLY A 145 -13.63 -17.73 14.69
N TRP A 146 -12.75 -16.85 14.21
CA TRP A 146 -11.40 -16.77 14.77
C TRP A 146 -11.44 -16.24 16.20
N GLU A 147 -10.76 -16.93 17.11
CA GLU A 147 -10.65 -16.54 18.52
C GLU A 147 -9.42 -15.69 18.77
N GLY A 148 -9.59 -14.59 19.52
CA GLY A 148 -8.52 -13.66 19.88
C GLY A 148 -8.17 -12.65 18.78
N HIS A 149 -7.05 -11.94 19.00
CA HIS A 149 -6.58 -10.82 18.16
C HIS A 149 -5.07 -11.00 17.89
N PRO A 150 -4.67 -11.48 16.70
CA PRO A 150 -3.33 -12.04 16.48
C PRO A 150 -2.19 -11.03 16.57
N MET A 151 -2.45 -9.73 16.42
CA MET A 151 -1.42 -8.70 16.51
C MET A 151 -1.13 -8.24 17.95
N ARG A 152 -1.90 -8.73 18.93
CA ARG A 152 -1.56 -8.51 20.35
C ARG A 152 -0.25 -9.20 20.70
N LYS A 153 0.53 -8.61 21.63
CA LYS A 153 1.86 -9.10 22.00
C LYS A 153 1.81 -10.41 22.80
N ASP A 154 0.70 -10.71 23.46
CA ASP A 154 0.44 -11.97 24.14
C ASP A 154 0.09 -13.13 23.20
N GLN A 155 -0.17 -12.84 21.90
CA GLN A 155 -0.53 -13.86 20.93
C GLN A 155 0.70 -14.44 20.21
N PRO A 156 0.77 -15.78 20.06
CA PRO A 156 1.89 -16.41 19.41
C PRO A 156 1.98 -16.05 17.92
N GLY A 157 3.20 -15.93 17.43
CA GLY A 157 3.46 -15.63 16.03
C GLY A 157 3.57 -16.84 15.12
N ARG A 158 3.52 -18.09 15.68
CA ARG A 158 3.56 -19.34 14.91
C ARG A 158 2.31 -20.15 15.16
N ALA A 159 1.75 -20.75 14.11
CA ALA A 159 0.63 -21.67 14.21
C ALA A 159 0.95 -22.87 15.14
N THR A 160 2.20 -23.34 15.14
CA THR A 160 2.66 -24.46 15.99
C THR A 160 2.72 -24.11 17.49
N GLU A 161 2.68 -22.85 17.84
CA GLU A 161 2.62 -22.38 19.23
C GLU A 161 1.17 -22.31 19.74
N ARG A 162 0.19 -22.48 18.84
CA ARG A 162 -1.24 -22.66 19.14
C ARG A 162 -1.56 -24.15 19.30
N ALA A 163 -2.82 -24.48 19.42
CA ALA A 163 -3.26 -25.89 19.39
C ALA A 163 -2.87 -26.57 18.06
N PRO A 164 -2.69 -27.89 18.02
CA PRO A 164 -2.46 -28.63 16.79
C PRO A 164 -3.53 -28.30 15.74
N PHE A 165 -3.11 -28.05 14.51
CA PHE A 165 -4.03 -27.75 13.42
C PHE A 165 -4.90 -28.97 13.09
N ASN A 166 -6.22 -28.81 13.15
CA ASN A 166 -7.20 -29.81 12.79
C ASN A 166 -7.91 -29.40 11.48
N MET A 167 -7.45 -29.94 10.36
CA MET A 167 -7.99 -29.68 9.03
C MET A 167 -9.50 -29.92 8.96
N THR A 168 -9.98 -31.00 9.56
CA THR A 168 -11.41 -31.38 9.50
C THR A 168 -12.27 -30.36 10.23
N ALA A 169 -11.88 -29.95 11.45
CA ALA A 169 -12.60 -28.92 12.19
C ALA A 169 -12.61 -27.59 11.45
N ALA A 170 -11.45 -27.15 10.93
CA ALA A 170 -11.34 -25.90 10.17
C ALA A 170 -12.22 -25.89 8.91
N LEU A 171 -12.36 -27.04 8.22
CA LEU A 171 -13.25 -27.16 7.06
C LEU A 171 -14.73 -27.12 7.45
N PHE A 172 -15.11 -27.73 8.59
CA PHE A 172 -16.47 -27.63 9.11
C PHE A 172 -16.82 -26.21 9.51
N ASP A 173 -15.97 -25.54 10.24
CA ASP A 173 -16.15 -24.13 10.64
C ASP A 173 -16.28 -23.22 9.42
N ALA A 174 -15.40 -23.38 8.43
CA ALA A 174 -15.46 -22.61 7.18
C ALA A 174 -16.77 -22.83 6.41
N LYS A 175 -17.28 -24.09 6.40
CA LYS A 175 -18.55 -24.42 5.77
C LYS A 175 -19.74 -23.82 6.52
N GLU A 176 -19.76 -23.91 7.85
CA GLU A 176 -20.82 -23.31 8.67
C GLU A 176 -20.86 -21.79 8.51
N HIS A 177 -19.70 -21.13 8.52
CA HIS A 177 -19.63 -19.69 8.29
C HIS A 177 -20.07 -19.29 6.89
N ALA A 178 -19.75 -20.08 5.86
CA ALA A 178 -20.22 -19.82 4.50
C ALA A 178 -21.75 -19.96 4.39
N LEU A 179 -22.34 -20.91 5.10
CA LEU A 179 -23.80 -21.14 5.13
C LEU A 179 -24.53 -20.10 6.00
N ALA A 180 -23.88 -19.61 7.06
CA ALA A 180 -24.45 -18.60 7.96
C ALA A 180 -24.34 -17.16 7.40
N ALA A 181 -23.59 -16.94 6.31
CA ALA A 181 -23.48 -15.64 5.66
C ALA A 181 -24.81 -15.25 5.01
N SER A 182 -25.61 -14.47 5.73
CA SER A 182 -26.85 -13.91 5.20
C SER A 182 -26.65 -12.52 4.60
N PRO A 183 -27.50 -12.07 3.66
CA PRO A 183 -27.45 -10.72 3.11
C PRO A 183 -27.47 -9.64 4.19
N GLU A 184 -28.25 -9.87 5.26
CA GLU A 184 -28.38 -8.95 6.38
C GLU A 184 -27.06 -8.81 7.16
N ALA A 185 -26.28 -9.88 7.29
CA ALA A 185 -24.95 -9.83 7.93
C ALA A 185 -23.99 -8.92 7.17
N PHE A 186 -24.14 -8.80 5.85
CA PHE A 186 -23.40 -7.88 5.00
C PHE A 186 -24.05 -6.49 4.90
N GLY A 187 -25.20 -6.27 5.55
CA GLY A 187 -25.96 -5.02 5.45
C GLY A 187 -26.48 -4.75 4.05
N LEU A 188 -26.81 -5.81 3.29
CA LEU A 188 -27.39 -5.71 1.95
C LEU A 188 -28.91 -5.65 2.04
N PRO A 189 -29.57 -4.84 1.20
CA PRO A 189 -31.02 -4.87 1.04
C PRO A 189 -31.45 -6.19 0.38
N THR A 190 -32.56 -6.76 0.83
CA THR A 190 -33.16 -7.97 0.24
C THR A 190 -34.37 -7.64 -0.63
N GLN A 191 -34.88 -6.40 -0.56
CA GLN A 191 -36.01 -5.93 -1.35
C GLN A 191 -35.81 -4.48 -1.81
N ARG A 192 -36.39 -4.15 -2.98
CA ARG A 192 -36.50 -2.79 -3.52
C ARG A 192 -37.91 -2.60 -4.04
N ASP A 193 -38.64 -1.60 -3.56
CA ASP A 193 -40.01 -1.28 -3.96
C ASP A 193 -40.99 -2.47 -3.87
N GLY A 194 -40.79 -3.36 -2.89
CA GLY A 194 -41.60 -4.57 -2.67
C GLY A 194 -41.25 -5.75 -3.57
N VAL A 195 -40.20 -5.62 -4.39
CA VAL A 195 -39.67 -6.71 -5.22
C VAL A 195 -38.44 -7.30 -4.52
N GLU A 196 -38.34 -8.63 -4.51
CA GLU A 196 -37.21 -9.37 -3.95
C GLU A 196 -35.99 -9.21 -4.84
N LEU A 197 -34.83 -8.87 -4.24
CA LEU A 197 -33.57 -8.70 -4.95
C LEU A 197 -32.82 -10.05 -5.04
N MET A 198 -32.16 -10.28 -6.17
CA MET A 198 -31.26 -11.41 -6.32
C MET A 198 -29.94 -11.14 -5.61
N ILE A 199 -29.54 -12.04 -4.70
CA ILE A 199 -28.23 -11.97 -4.05
C ILE A 199 -27.25 -12.84 -4.79
N LEU A 200 -26.19 -12.22 -5.32
CA LEU A 200 -25.13 -12.88 -6.10
C LEU A 200 -23.79 -12.82 -5.37
N ASN A 201 -23.17 -13.97 -5.14
CA ASN A 201 -21.77 -14.06 -4.73
C ASN A 201 -20.86 -14.03 -5.97
N TYR A 202 -20.22 -12.89 -6.22
CA TYR A 202 -19.28 -12.71 -7.30
C TYR A 202 -17.86 -13.05 -6.80
N GLY A 203 -17.36 -14.22 -7.12
CA GLY A 203 -16.15 -14.80 -6.53
C GLY A 203 -16.46 -15.74 -5.35
N PRO A 204 -15.45 -16.24 -4.59
CA PRO A 204 -14.02 -15.88 -4.62
C PRO A 204 -13.21 -16.51 -5.77
N HIS A 205 -13.72 -17.49 -6.50
CA HIS A 205 -13.10 -18.09 -7.66
C HIS A 205 -13.73 -17.55 -8.94
N SER A 206 -13.28 -16.40 -9.39
CA SER A 206 -13.67 -15.79 -10.65
C SER A 206 -12.43 -15.24 -11.36
N MET A 207 -12.34 -15.43 -12.68
CA MET A 207 -11.26 -14.85 -13.48
C MET A 207 -11.32 -13.32 -13.46
N ALA A 208 -12.52 -12.77 -13.43
CA ALA A 208 -12.75 -11.32 -13.46
C ALA A 208 -12.49 -10.62 -12.10
N THR A 209 -12.23 -11.37 -11.00
CA THR A 209 -11.84 -10.78 -9.71
C THR A 209 -10.33 -10.64 -9.53
N HIS A 210 -9.51 -10.97 -10.54
CA HIS A 210 -8.05 -10.83 -10.51
C HIS A 210 -7.39 -11.32 -9.22
N GLY A 211 -7.91 -12.42 -8.64
CA GLY A 211 -7.44 -13.02 -7.39
C GLY A 211 -8.59 -13.59 -6.54
N VAL A 212 -8.26 -14.11 -5.36
CA VAL A 212 -9.25 -14.71 -4.45
C VAL A 212 -9.99 -13.59 -3.71
N PHE A 213 -11.09 -13.15 -4.30
CA PHE A 213 -11.87 -12.01 -3.86
C PHE A 213 -13.36 -12.25 -4.07
N ARG A 214 -14.19 -11.94 -3.07
CA ARG A 214 -15.63 -12.05 -3.15
C ARG A 214 -16.28 -10.66 -3.08
N ILE A 215 -17.28 -10.44 -3.92
CA ILE A 215 -18.18 -9.30 -3.78
C ILE A 215 -19.60 -9.85 -3.66
N VAL A 216 -20.29 -9.53 -2.57
CA VAL A 216 -21.69 -9.88 -2.43
C VAL A 216 -22.52 -8.75 -3.02
N LEU A 217 -23.33 -9.07 -4.03
CA LEU A 217 -24.13 -8.12 -4.80
C LEU A 217 -25.60 -8.33 -4.50
N ALA A 218 -26.35 -7.25 -4.32
CA ALA A 218 -27.80 -7.23 -4.40
C ALA A 218 -28.21 -6.66 -5.75
N LEU A 219 -28.94 -7.41 -6.55
CA LEU A 219 -29.25 -7.11 -7.95
C LEU A 219 -30.76 -6.97 -8.16
N ASP A 220 -31.13 -5.96 -8.97
CA ASP A 220 -32.44 -5.80 -9.58
C ASP A 220 -32.28 -6.07 -11.09
N GLY A 221 -32.58 -7.32 -11.51
CA GLY A 221 -32.17 -7.79 -12.83
C GLY A 221 -30.63 -7.83 -12.96
N GLU A 222 -30.06 -7.05 -13.87
CA GLU A 222 -28.60 -6.90 -14.04
C GLU A 222 -28.04 -5.63 -13.36
N GLU A 223 -28.91 -4.74 -12.83
CA GLU A 223 -28.51 -3.52 -12.13
C GLU A 223 -28.05 -3.85 -10.70
N ILE A 224 -26.90 -3.33 -10.32
CA ILE A 224 -26.36 -3.46 -8.97
C ILE A 224 -27.04 -2.42 -8.06
N VAL A 225 -27.83 -2.89 -7.10
CA VAL A 225 -28.45 -2.04 -6.08
C VAL A 225 -27.48 -1.77 -4.93
N ALA A 226 -26.73 -2.77 -4.53
CA ALA A 226 -25.70 -2.64 -3.51
C ALA A 226 -24.58 -3.67 -3.72
N ALA A 227 -23.35 -3.31 -3.33
CA ALA A 227 -22.18 -4.16 -3.40
C ALA A 227 -21.42 -4.15 -2.07
N ARG A 228 -20.98 -5.31 -1.62
CA ARG A 228 -20.16 -5.46 -0.42
C ARG A 228 -18.94 -6.32 -0.72
N PRO A 229 -17.77 -5.71 -0.85
CA PRO A 229 -16.51 -6.41 -0.96
C PRO A 229 -16.20 -7.19 0.33
N ASP A 230 -15.76 -8.43 0.16
CA ASP A 230 -15.36 -9.34 1.23
C ASP A 230 -13.94 -9.85 0.93
N ILE A 231 -13.01 -9.52 1.82
CA ILE A 231 -11.56 -9.71 1.68
C ILE A 231 -11.03 -10.63 2.78
N GLY A 232 -9.72 -10.85 2.83
CA GLY A 232 -9.07 -11.68 3.84
C GLY A 232 -8.68 -13.08 3.34
N PHE A 233 -9.17 -13.52 2.17
CA PHE A 233 -8.86 -14.84 1.60
C PHE A 233 -7.36 -15.03 1.30
N HIS A 234 -6.62 -13.94 1.16
CA HIS A 234 -5.18 -13.93 0.88
C HIS A 234 -4.36 -13.37 2.06
N HIS A 235 -4.96 -13.25 3.24
CA HIS A 235 -4.25 -12.73 4.42
C HIS A 235 -3.18 -13.70 4.90
N ARG A 236 -1.95 -13.22 5.01
CA ARG A 236 -0.76 -14.02 5.35
C ARG A 236 -0.06 -13.58 6.63
N GLY A 237 -0.60 -12.58 7.32
CA GLY A 237 -0.03 -12.06 8.56
C GLY A 237 1.35 -11.40 8.38
N ALA A 238 1.59 -10.69 7.26
CA ALA A 238 2.89 -10.09 6.96
C ALA A 238 3.37 -9.14 8.07
N GLU A 239 2.47 -8.37 8.67
CA GLU A 239 2.82 -7.46 9.77
C GLU A 239 3.26 -8.23 11.03
N LYS A 240 2.64 -9.37 11.35
CA LYS A 240 3.06 -10.23 12.47
C LYS A 240 4.39 -10.91 12.20
N MET A 241 4.62 -11.33 10.96
CA MET A 241 5.92 -11.89 10.56
C MET A 241 7.04 -10.85 10.66
N ALA A 242 6.77 -9.59 10.34
CA ALA A 242 7.74 -8.50 10.50
C ALA A 242 8.18 -8.28 11.96
N GLU A 243 7.31 -8.55 12.93
CA GLU A 243 7.65 -8.48 14.36
C GLU A 243 8.55 -9.64 14.83
N ARG A 244 8.65 -10.71 14.03
CA ARG A 244 9.42 -11.91 14.36
C ARG A 244 10.71 -12.05 13.57
N GLN A 245 10.70 -11.60 12.33
CA GLN A 245 11.89 -11.59 11.49
C GLN A 245 12.78 -10.40 11.87
N ASN A 246 14.10 -10.59 11.76
CA ASN A 246 14.98 -9.44 11.90
C ASN A 246 14.82 -8.48 10.70
N TRP A 247 15.28 -7.25 10.87
CA TRP A 247 15.16 -6.19 9.87
C TRP A 247 15.65 -6.59 8.48
N HIS A 248 16.69 -7.39 8.39
CA HIS A 248 17.22 -7.87 7.12
C HIS A 248 16.40 -9.03 6.54
N SER A 249 16.02 -10.00 7.39
CA SER A 249 15.30 -11.20 6.96
C SER A 249 13.85 -10.95 6.57
N PHE A 250 13.27 -9.81 6.97
CA PHE A 250 11.91 -9.43 6.56
C PHE A 250 11.86 -8.89 5.12
N LEU A 251 12.99 -8.44 4.56
CA LEU A 251 13.01 -7.83 3.23
C LEU A 251 12.32 -8.66 2.13
N PRO A 252 12.54 -9.98 2.01
CA PRO A 252 11.87 -10.79 0.99
C PRO A 252 10.33 -10.75 1.06
N TYR A 253 9.75 -10.48 2.23
CA TYR A 253 8.30 -10.38 2.36
C TYR A 253 7.74 -9.11 1.72
N THR A 254 8.52 -8.03 1.68
CA THR A 254 8.09 -6.74 1.12
C THR A 254 7.81 -6.82 -0.38
N ASP A 255 8.61 -7.60 -1.14
CA ASP A 255 8.37 -7.86 -2.58
C ASP A 255 7.06 -8.59 -2.83
N ARG A 256 6.59 -9.36 -1.84
CA ARG A 256 5.43 -10.24 -1.96
C ARG A 256 4.14 -9.59 -1.46
N VAL A 257 4.23 -8.40 -0.88
CA VAL A 257 3.03 -7.58 -0.57
C VAL A 257 2.36 -7.16 -1.87
N ASP A 258 3.12 -6.55 -2.78
CA ASP A 258 2.69 -6.31 -4.15
C ASP A 258 3.64 -7.06 -5.11
N TYR A 259 3.30 -8.31 -5.43
CA TYR A 259 4.16 -9.19 -6.22
C TYR A 259 4.39 -8.71 -7.66
N LEU A 260 3.56 -7.80 -8.17
CA LEU A 260 3.76 -7.19 -9.50
C LEU A 260 4.63 -5.93 -9.43
N GLY A 261 4.63 -5.24 -8.29
CA GLY A 261 5.47 -4.06 -8.03
C GLY A 261 6.91 -4.41 -7.68
N GLY A 262 7.18 -5.65 -7.27
CA GLY A 262 8.53 -6.15 -6.96
C GLY A 262 9.34 -5.22 -6.05
N VAL A 263 10.51 -4.77 -6.50
CA VAL A 263 11.43 -3.91 -5.71
C VAL A 263 10.80 -2.62 -5.18
N MET A 264 9.68 -2.18 -5.75
CA MET A 264 8.97 -1.00 -5.23
C MET A 264 8.37 -1.23 -3.84
N GLY A 265 8.10 -2.49 -3.47
CA GLY A 265 7.71 -2.87 -2.12
C GLY A 265 8.85 -2.82 -1.11
N GLU A 266 10.11 -3.08 -1.55
CA GLU A 266 11.29 -2.99 -0.70
C GLU A 266 11.58 -1.54 -0.27
N LEU A 267 11.35 -0.60 -1.17
CA LEU A 267 11.84 0.77 -1.05
C LEU A 267 11.25 1.53 0.14
N PRO A 268 9.93 1.56 0.40
CA PRO A 268 9.38 2.29 1.54
C PRO A 268 9.81 1.68 2.88
N TYR A 269 9.96 0.36 2.96
CA TYR A 269 10.50 -0.31 4.14
C TYR A 269 11.94 0.12 4.41
N LEU A 270 12.81 0.05 3.39
CA LEU A 270 14.21 0.45 3.51
C LEU A 270 14.38 1.93 3.85
N GLN A 271 13.58 2.82 3.24
CA GLN A 271 13.58 4.24 3.58
C GLN A 271 13.28 4.48 5.07
N ALA A 272 12.32 3.76 5.63
CA ALA A 272 11.98 3.88 7.04
C ALA A 272 13.11 3.38 7.95
N VAL A 273 13.71 2.22 7.63
CA VAL A 273 14.87 1.69 8.36
C VAL A 273 16.09 2.61 8.23
N GLU A 274 16.38 3.11 7.04
CA GLU A 274 17.49 4.03 6.77
C GLU A 274 17.32 5.36 7.53
N LYS A 275 16.08 5.87 7.66
CA LYS A 275 15.77 7.05 8.51
C LYS A 275 16.03 6.76 9.99
N LEU A 276 15.57 5.62 10.51
CA LEU A 276 15.83 5.22 11.91
C LEU A 276 17.32 5.11 12.21
N CYS A 277 18.09 4.57 11.26
CA CYS A 277 19.54 4.37 11.41
C CYS A 277 20.37 5.61 11.06
N GLY A 278 19.79 6.65 10.44
CA GLY A 278 20.53 7.80 9.94
C GLY A 278 21.45 7.49 8.74
N ILE A 279 21.17 6.44 8.00
CA ILE A 279 21.99 5.98 6.86
C ILE A 279 21.73 6.85 5.63
N LYS A 280 22.80 7.33 5.01
CA LYS A 280 22.76 8.06 3.73
C LYS A 280 23.14 7.10 2.61
N VAL A 281 22.18 6.77 1.77
CA VAL A 281 22.37 5.89 0.62
C VAL A 281 23.21 6.59 -0.46
N PRO A 282 24.22 5.93 -1.05
CA PRO A 282 25.04 6.51 -2.14
C PRO A 282 24.22 6.81 -3.39
N ASP A 283 24.62 7.84 -4.14
CA ASP A 283 23.85 8.31 -5.30
C ASP A 283 23.77 7.26 -6.43
N ARG A 284 24.83 6.46 -6.64
CA ARG A 284 24.75 5.32 -7.56
C ARG A 284 23.65 4.34 -7.17
N ALA A 285 23.57 3.99 -5.90
CA ALA A 285 22.54 3.07 -5.42
C ALA A 285 21.14 3.66 -5.54
N LYS A 286 20.96 4.97 -5.28
CA LYS A 286 19.68 5.66 -5.49
C LYS A 286 19.26 5.62 -6.96
N MET A 287 20.17 5.90 -7.89
CA MET A 287 19.90 5.89 -9.33
C MET A 287 19.48 4.51 -9.81
N VAL A 288 20.15 3.45 -9.34
CA VAL A 288 19.75 2.06 -9.66
C VAL A 288 18.40 1.70 -9.07
N ARG A 289 18.10 2.14 -7.83
CA ARG A 289 16.78 1.94 -7.21
C ARG A 289 15.67 2.58 -8.04
N VAL A 290 15.88 3.80 -8.55
CA VAL A 290 14.93 4.48 -9.44
C VAL A 290 14.76 3.70 -10.74
N MET A 291 15.86 3.36 -11.42
CA MET A 291 15.84 2.65 -12.70
C MET A 291 15.04 1.33 -12.60
N LEU A 292 15.33 0.50 -11.60
CA LEU A 292 14.64 -0.76 -11.40
C LEU A 292 13.18 -0.58 -11.03
N SER A 293 12.85 0.40 -10.18
CA SER A 293 11.46 0.72 -9.84
C SER A 293 10.65 1.10 -11.08
N GLU A 294 11.20 1.91 -11.97
CA GLU A 294 10.49 2.30 -13.20
C GLU A 294 10.39 1.14 -14.20
N PHE A 295 11.35 0.18 -14.23
CA PHE A 295 11.16 -1.06 -14.98
C PHE A 295 9.99 -1.89 -14.45
N PHE A 296 9.85 -2.04 -13.13
CA PHE A 296 8.72 -2.74 -12.54
C PHE A 296 7.39 -2.01 -12.81
N ARG A 297 7.39 -0.67 -12.84
CA ARG A 297 6.22 0.11 -13.25
C ARG A 297 5.80 -0.20 -14.69
N ILE A 298 6.73 -0.24 -15.63
CA ILE A 298 6.45 -0.60 -17.03
C ILE A 298 5.87 -2.02 -17.12
N MET A 299 6.52 -2.99 -16.46
CA MET A 299 6.08 -4.38 -16.48
C MET A 299 4.67 -4.57 -15.91
N ASN A 300 4.35 -3.86 -14.82
CA ASN A 300 3.02 -3.93 -14.25
C ASN A 300 1.97 -3.28 -15.15
N HIS A 301 2.27 -2.10 -15.68
CA HIS A 301 1.31 -1.40 -16.52
C HIS A 301 1.08 -2.11 -17.86
N LEU A 302 2.05 -2.84 -18.40
CA LEU A 302 1.85 -3.73 -19.56
C LEU A 302 0.93 -4.90 -19.22
N LEU A 303 1.08 -5.51 -18.02
CA LEU A 303 0.17 -6.54 -17.56
C LEU A 303 -1.25 -5.97 -17.41
N PHE A 304 -1.38 -4.86 -16.70
CA PHE A 304 -2.66 -4.17 -16.53
C PHE A 304 -3.33 -3.88 -17.87
N TYR A 305 -2.60 -3.31 -18.83
CA TYR A 305 -3.13 -2.92 -20.14
C TYR A 305 -3.66 -4.13 -20.92
N GLY A 306 -2.92 -5.25 -20.88
CA GLY A 306 -3.33 -6.50 -21.50
C GLY A 306 -4.55 -7.14 -20.85
N THR A 307 -4.59 -7.21 -19.52
CA THR A 307 -5.72 -7.80 -18.78
C THR A 307 -6.97 -6.92 -18.86
N MET A 308 -6.84 -5.60 -18.82
CA MET A 308 -7.96 -4.67 -19.01
C MET A 308 -8.58 -4.81 -20.41
N ALA A 309 -7.75 -5.00 -21.46
CA ALA A 309 -8.24 -5.30 -22.80
C ALA A 309 -8.98 -6.64 -22.84
N GLN A 310 -8.47 -7.67 -22.16
CA GLN A 310 -9.10 -8.99 -22.05
C GLN A 310 -10.46 -8.91 -21.35
N ASP A 311 -10.56 -8.21 -20.23
CA ASP A 311 -11.81 -8.05 -19.47
C ASP A 311 -12.90 -7.32 -20.25
N THR A 312 -12.50 -6.47 -21.18
CA THR A 312 -13.42 -5.76 -22.09
C THR A 312 -13.67 -6.49 -23.42
N GLY A 313 -13.16 -7.74 -23.57
CA GLY A 313 -13.45 -8.64 -24.69
C GLY A 313 -12.34 -8.77 -25.73
N ALA A 314 -11.20 -8.08 -25.60
CA ALA A 314 -10.09 -8.16 -26.54
C ALA A 314 -8.99 -9.10 -26.03
N MET A 315 -9.05 -10.39 -26.40
CA MET A 315 -8.14 -11.42 -25.89
C MET A 315 -6.70 -11.30 -26.44
N SER A 316 -6.52 -10.91 -27.70
CA SER A 316 -5.19 -10.97 -28.35
C SER A 316 -4.14 -10.02 -27.76
N PRO A 317 -4.45 -8.79 -27.34
CA PRO A 317 -3.45 -7.85 -26.84
C PRO A 317 -2.68 -8.37 -25.61
N VAL A 318 -3.33 -9.15 -24.74
CA VAL A 318 -2.67 -9.69 -23.54
C VAL A 318 -1.47 -10.56 -23.88
N PHE A 319 -1.56 -11.39 -24.92
CA PHE A 319 -0.46 -12.28 -25.32
C PHE A 319 0.74 -11.50 -25.86
N TYR A 320 0.50 -10.45 -26.64
CA TYR A 320 1.58 -9.59 -27.13
C TYR A 320 2.25 -8.82 -26.00
N MET A 321 1.47 -8.23 -25.11
CA MET A 321 2.00 -7.48 -23.96
C MET A 321 2.76 -8.37 -22.98
N PHE A 322 2.34 -9.62 -22.78
CA PHE A 322 3.08 -10.59 -21.99
C PHE A 322 4.40 -11.00 -22.65
N THR A 323 4.43 -11.13 -23.99
CA THR A 323 5.67 -11.36 -24.72
C THR A 323 6.62 -10.17 -24.55
N ASP A 324 6.11 -8.96 -24.63
CA ASP A 324 6.93 -7.75 -24.49
C ASP A 324 7.44 -7.55 -23.05
N ARG A 325 6.68 -7.96 -22.03
CA ARG A 325 7.19 -8.04 -20.64
C ARG A 325 8.40 -8.95 -20.50
N GLU A 326 8.52 -10.02 -21.29
CA GLU A 326 9.69 -10.89 -21.27
C GLU A 326 10.99 -10.15 -21.65
N HIS A 327 10.90 -9.14 -22.52
CA HIS A 327 12.07 -8.30 -22.83
C HIS A 327 12.52 -7.48 -21.63
N ALA A 328 11.59 -6.93 -20.85
CA ALA A 328 11.91 -6.25 -19.59
C ALA A 328 12.45 -7.22 -18.52
N TYR A 329 11.87 -8.43 -18.42
CA TYR A 329 12.36 -9.45 -17.49
C TYR A 329 13.80 -9.88 -17.77
N ARG A 330 14.21 -9.98 -19.05
CA ARG A 330 15.62 -10.27 -19.38
C ARG A 330 16.59 -9.24 -18.81
N VAL A 331 16.22 -7.96 -18.86
CA VAL A 331 17.02 -6.89 -18.26
C VAL A 331 17.05 -7.03 -16.72
N ILE A 332 15.89 -7.21 -16.10
CA ILE A 332 15.78 -7.35 -14.64
C ILE A 332 16.55 -8.59 -14.15
N GLU A 333 16.39 -9.74 -14.82
CA GLU A 333 17.07 -10.99 -14.46
C GLU A 333 18.59 -10.87 -14.62
N ALA A 334 19.07 -10.21 -15.66
CA ALA A 334 20.50 -9.97 -15.87
C ALA A 334 21.09 -9.09 -14.76
N ILE A 335 20.35 -8.10 -14.27
CA ILE A 335 20.81 -7.18 -13.22
C ILE A 335 20.68 -7.82 -11.82
N THR A 336 19.55 -8.45 -11.54
CA THR A 336 19.20 -8.86 -10.17
C THR A 336 19.35 -10.35 -9.89
N GLY A 337 19.39 -11.18 -10.93
CA GLY A 337 19.39 -12.64 -10.85
C GLY A 337 18.00 -13.26 -10.64
N ALA A 338 16.94 -12.44 -10.59
CA ALA A 338 15.57 -12.91 -10.40
C ALA A 338 14.57 -12.12 -11.26
N ARG A 339 13.42 -12.74 -11.59
CA ARG A 339 12.41 -12.16 -12.48
C ARG A 339 11.36 -11.31 -11.73
N MET A 340 10.71 -11.86 -10.70
CA MET A 340 9.56 -11.22 -10.03
C MET A 340 9.88 -10.67 -8.64
N HIS A 341 10.63 -11.42 -7.84
CA HIS A 341 10.92 -11.12 -6.44
C HIS A 341 12.42 -11.06 -6.21
N PRO A 342 13.09 -10.02 -6.73
CA PRO A 342 14.55 -10.00 -6.74
C PRO A 342 15.16 -9.80 -5.36
N CYS A 343 14.44 -9.21 -4.42
CA CYS A 343 14.97 -8.83 -3.11
C CYS A 343 16.38 -8.21 -3.27
N PHE A 344 16.45 -7.16 -4.11
CA PHE A 344 17.73 -6.64 -4.60
C PHE A 344 18.23 -5.45 -3.80
N PHE A 345 17.34 -4.62 -3.29
CA PHE A 345 17.72 -3.49 -2.44
C PHE A 345 18.11 -4.01 -1.04
N ARG A 346 19.00 -3.28 -0.39
CA ARG A 346 19.50 -3.63 0.95
C ARG A 346 19.52 -2.40 1.83
N ILE A 347 19.54 -2.60 3.13
CA ILE A 347 19.72 -1.51 4.11
C ILE A 347 21.03 -0.80 3.79
N GLY A 348 20.93 0.46 3.37
CA GLY A 348 22.05 1.30 2.99
C GLY A 348 22.58 1.10 1.56
N GLY A 349 21.88 0.39 0.66
CA GLY A 349 22.32 0.27 -0.73
C GLY A 349 21.68 -0.86 -1.54
N LEU A 350 22.52 -1.63 -2.23
CA LEU A 350 22.13 -2.70 -3.16
C LEU A 350 22.81 -4.02 -2.79
N SER A 351 22.29 -5.13 -3.29
CA SER A 351 22.88 -6.46 -3.16
C SER A 351 24.21 -6.57 -3.90
N MET A 352 24.22 -6.14 -5.16
CA MET A 352 25.39 -6.16 -6.06
C MET A 352 25.33 -4.98 -7.02
N ASP A 353 26.42 -4.71 -7.72
CA ASP A 353 26.48 -3.67 -8.75
C ASP A 353 25.93 -4.18 -10.09
N LEU A 354 25.74 -3.26 -11.01
CA LEU A 354 25.25 -3.52 -12.36
C LEU A 354 26.27 -4.40 -13.13
N PRO A 355 25.82 -5.43 -13.87
CA PRO A 355 26.70 -6.33 -14.62
C PRO A 355 27.27 -5.65 -15.86
N THR A 356 28.40 -6.15 -16.37
CA THR A 356 28.97 -5.66 -17.63
C THR A 356 27.96 -5.80 -18.78
N GLY A 357 27.80 -4.74 -19.58
CA GLY A 357 26.89 -4.72 -20.72
C GLY A 357 25.43 -4.36 -20.41
N TRP A 358 25.10 -4.06 -19.15
CA TRP A 358 23.76 -3.65 -18.73
C TRP A 358 23.23 -2.44 -19.52
N GLU A 359 24.09 -1.46 -19.80
CA GLU A 359 23.71 -0.24 -20.51
C GLU A 359 23.14 -0.54 -21.89
N GLN A 360 23.79 -1.41 -22.66
CA GLN A 360 23.32 -1.77 -23.98
C GLN A 360 21.98 -2.51 -23.92
N MET A 361 21.81 -3.44 -22.97
CA MET A 361 20.54 -4.15 -22.78
C MET A 361 19.38 -3.20 -22.48
N VAL A 362 19.64 -2.20 -21.62
CA VAL A 362 18.62 -1.19 -21.28
C VAL A 362 18.32 -0.31 -22.49
N ARG A 363 19.35 0.17 -23.24
CA ARG A 363 19.16 0.98 -24.45
C ARG A 363 18.36 0.24 -25.52
N ASP A 364 18.67 -1.03 -25.78
CA ASP A 364 17.94 -1.86 -26.72
C ASP A 364 16.45 -1.95 -26.37
N PHE A 365 16.12 -2.10 -25.09
CA PHE A 365 14.74 -2.09 -24.61
C PHE A 365 14.07 -0.72 -24.80
N LEU A 366 14.79 0.37 -24.46
CA LEU A 366 14.28 1.75 -24.58
C LEU A 366 14.03 2.18 -26.04
N ASP A 367 14.77 1.65 -26.97
CA ASP A 367 14.61 1.95 -28.40
C ASP A 367 13.50 1.10 -29.05
N TRP A 368 13.25 -0.09 -28.51
CA TRP A 368 12.25 -1.02 -29.02
C TRP A 368 10.82 -0.76 -28.49
N MET A 369 10.66 -0.46 -27.20
CA MET A 369 9.37 -0.39 -26.54
C MET A 369 8.40 0.69 -27.05
N PRO A 370 8.84 1.91 -27.44
CA PRO A 370 7.93 2.95 -27.92
C PRO A 370 7.07 2.54 -29.11
N SER A 371 7.64 1.85 -30.11
CA SER A 371 6.87 1.38 -31.27
C SER A 371 5.82 0.34 -30.89
N ARG A 372 6.10 -0.48 -29.87
CA ARG A 372 5.14 -1.46 -29.35
C ARG A 372 3.95 -0.78 -28.67
N LEU A 373 4.21 0.30 -27.91
CA LEU A 373 3.12 1.08 -27.29
C LEU A 373 2.21 1.71 -28.34
N ASP A 374 2.75 2.22 -29.44
CA ASP A 374 1.95 2.77 -30.53
C ASP A 374 1.06 1.71 -31.20
N ASP A 375 1.57 0.48 -31.36
CA ASP A 375 0.79 -0.67 -31.83
C ASP A 375 -0.35 -1.00 -30.86
N TYR A 376 -0.08 -0.98 -29.54
CA TYR A 376 -1.09 -1.27 -28.50
C TYR A 376 -2.15 -0.19 -28.42
N ASP A 377 -1.80 1.07 -28.57
CA ASP A 377 -2.76 2.16 -28.65
C ASP A 377 -3.70 1.98 -29.83
N GLY A 378 -3.17 1.52 -30.98
CA GLY A 378 -3.97 1.18 -32.14
C GLY A 378 -4.96 0.04 -31.89
N MET A 379 -4.51 -1.00 -31.18
CA MET A 379 -5.33 -2.18 -30.90
C MET A 379 -6.36 -1.98 -29.79
N VAL A 380 -6.06 -1.19 -28.76
CA VAL A 380 -6.88 -1.07 -27.55
C VAL A 380 -7.48 0.33 -27.40
N LEU A 381 -6.67 1.38 -27.17
CA LEU A 381 -7.21 2.73 -26.86
C LEU A 381 -8.02 3.35 -27.98
N ARG A 382 -7.70 3.02 -29.25
CA ARG A 382 -8.44 3.49 -30.43
C ARG A 382 -9.58 2.56 -30.83
N ASN A 383 -9.73 1.41 -30.17
CA ASN A 383 -10.78 0.45 -30.47
C ASN A 383 -12.13 0.98 -29.96
N GLU A 384 -13.13 1.02 -30.83
CA GLU A 384 -14.46 1.56 -30.51
C GLU A 384 -15.18 0.74 -29.43
N ILE A 385 -15.01 -0.59 -29.41
CA ILE A 385 -15.62 -1.46 -28.39
C ILE A 385 -15.00 -1.18 -27.02
N PHE A 386 -13.67 -1.09 -26.95
CA PHE A 386 -12.98 -0.75 -25.71
C PHE A 386 -13.44 0.61 -25.18
N ARG A 387 -13.52 1.61 -26.04
CA ARG A 387 -13.98 2.95 -25.69
C ARG A 387 -15.43 2.95 -25.18
N ALA A 388 -16.32 2.25 -25.86
CA ALA A 388 -17.73 2.12 -25.46
C ALA A 388 -17.90 1.39 -24.13
N ARG A 389 -16.97 0.49 -23.76
CA ARG A 389 -16.98 -0.27 -22.51
C ARG A 389 -16.25 0.41 -21.34
N THR A 390 -15.61 1.55 -21.55
CA THR A 390 -14.76 2.19 -20.54
C THR A 390 -15.05 3.66 -20.35
N ILE A 391 -15.48 4.38 -21.38
CA ILE A 391 -15.82 5.81 -21.29
C ILE A 391 -17.17 5.97 -20.55
N GLY A 392 -17.18 6.81 -19.51
CA GLY A 392 -18.36 7.07 -18.68
C GLY A 392 -18.71 5.93 -17.72
N ILE A 393 -17.87 4.89 -17.62
CA ILE A 393 -18.09 3.77 -16.71
C ILE A 393 -17.30 3.98 -15.41
N ALA A 394 -17.99 3.84 -14.27
CA ALA A 394 -17.43 4.00 -12.93
C ALA A 394 -16.69 5.34 -12.76
N GLU A 395 -17.36 6.43 -13.12
CA GLU A 395 -16.86 7.79 -12.90
C GLU A 395 -16.86 8.13 -11.40
N TYR A 396 -15.82 8.81 -10.97
CA TYR A 396 -15.77 9.46 -9.66
C TYR A 396 -14.89 10.71 -9.72
N ASP A 397 -15.26 11.71 -8.94
CA ASP A 397 -14.53 12.97 -8.87
C ASP A 397 -13.37 12.96 -7.85
N THR A 398 -12.60 14.04 -7.83
CA THR A 398 -11.47 14.19 -6.90
C THR A 398 -11.91 14.18 -5.44
N ALA A 399 -13.09 14.75 -5.12
CA ALA A 399 -13.56 14.80 -3.74
C ALA A 399 -13.87 13.40 -3.23
N MET A 400 -14.58 12.60 -4.01
CA MET A 400 -14.88 11.20 -3.70
C MET A 400 -13.60 10.37 -3.60
N ALA A 401 -12.65 10.54 -4.52
CA ALA A 401 -11.36 9.85 -4.48
C ALA A 401 -10.58 10.14 -3.17
N LEU A 402 -10.53 11.40 -2.74
CA LEU A 402 -9.86 11.81 -1.50
C LEU A 402 -10.58 11.27 -0.26
N ASP A 403 -11.92 11.31 -0.23
CA ASP A 403 -12.74 10.80 0.87
C ASP A 403 -12.55 9.28 1.08
N TRP A 404 -12.39 8.54 -0.02
CA TRP A 404 -12.14 7.10 0.03
C TRP A 404 -10.66 6.71 0.08
N GLY A 405 -9.74 7.68 0.13
CA GLY A 405 -8.30 7.41 0.26
C GLY A 405 -7.63 6.85 -0.99
N VAL A 406 -8.21 7.09 -2.17
CA VAL A 406 -7.67 6.67 -3.47
C VAL A 406 -6.41 7.46 -3.78
N THR A 407 -5.36 6.78 -4.24
CA THR A 407 -4.06 7.35 -4.59
C THR A 407 -3.60 6.85 -5.96
N GLY A 408 -2.49 7.39 -6.45
CA GLY A 408 -1.87 6.93 -7.68
C GLY A 408 -2.67 7.23 -8.95
N PRO A 409 -2.61 6.34 -9.96
CA PRO A 409 -3.32 6.53 -11.22
C PRO A 409 -4.83 6.75 -11.06
N GLY A 410 -5.46 6.11 -10.05
CA GLY A 410 -6.88 6.30 -9.75
C GLY A 410 -7.22 7.74 -9.37
N LEU A 411 -6.38 8.38 -8.54
CA LEU A 411 -6.53 9.80 -8.17
C LEU A 411 -6.18 10.72 -9.35
N ARG A 412 -5.09 10.44 -10.08
CA ARG A 412 -4.68 11.25 -11.23
C ARG A 412 -5.69 11.23 -12.37
N ALA A 413 -6.44 10.15 -12.53
CA ALA A 413 -7.53 10.06 -13.51
C ALA A 413 -8.64 11.10 -13.27
N THR A 414 -8.83 11.59 -12.03
CA THR A 414 -9.80 12.64 -11.69
C THR A 414 -9.33 14.07 -11.98
N GLY A 415 -8.11 14.23 -12.52
CA GLY A 415 -7.50 15.53 -12.83
C GLY A 415 -6.55 16.08 -11.77
N LEU A 416 -6.44 15.47 -10.59
CA LEU A 416 -5.49 15.90 -9.57
C LEU A 416 -4.08 15.38 -9.88
N GLY A 417 -3.21 16.25 -10.37
CA GLY A 417 -1.83 15.94 -10.77
C GLY A 417 -0.87 15.77 -9.58
N TRP A 418 -1.23 14.98 -8.58
CA TRP A 418 -0.39 14.71 -7.44
C TRP A 418 0.31 13.34 -7.58
N ASP A 419 1.64 13.38 -7.54
CA ASP A 419 2.51 12.21 -7.60
C ASP A 419 3.65 12.42 -6.59
N LEU A 420 3.87 11.44 -5.72
CA LEU A 420 4.86 11.56 -4.65
C LEU A 420 6.28 11.76 -5.20
N ARG A 421 6.60 11.21 -6.37
CA ARG A 421 7.89 11.38 -7.04
C ARG A 421 8.20 12.85 -7.39
N LYS A 422 7.14 13.66 -7.64
CA LYS A 422 7.24 15.10 -7.92
C LYS A 422 6.96 15.96 -6.70
N ALA A 423 5.92 15.64 -5.94
CA ALA A 423 5.47 16.44 -4.82
C ALA A 423 6.44 16.36 -3.62
N ARG A 424 7.00 15.16 -3.37
CA ARG A 424 7.95 14.88 -2.28
C ARG A 424 9.02 13.93 -2.77
N PRO A 425 9.97 14.40 -3.59
CA PRO A 425 10.98 13.55 -4.22
C PRO A 425 11.76 12.71 -3.20
N TYR A 426 12.03 11.47 -3.58
CA TYR A 426 12.85 10.52 -2.84
C TYR A 426 13.83 9.83 -3.80
N CYS A 427 14.90 9.25 -3.29
CA CYS A 427 15.92 8.55 -4.08
C CYS A 427 16.49 9.37 -5.26
N GLY A 428 16.40 10.71 -5.22
CA GLY A 428 16.93 11.56 -6.28
C GLY A 428 15.93 11.82 -7.42
N PHE A 429 14.62 11.57 -7.24
CA PHE A 429 13.61 11.87 -8.26
C PHE A 429 13.55 13.34 -8.67
N GLU A 430 14.02 14.26 -7.83
CA GLU A 430 14.13 15.69 -8.14
C GLU A 430 15.05 16.00 -9.33
N GLN A 431 15.94 15.06 -9.71
CA GLN A 431 16.88 15.21 -10.82
C GLN A 431 16.26 14.84 -12.18
N PHE A 432 15.11 14.16 -12.18
CA PHE A 432 14.50 13.64 -13.40
C PHE A 432 13.46 14.58 -13.98
N ASP A 433 13.55 14.76 -15.29
CA ASP A 433 12.53 15.44 -16.08
C ASP A 433 11.51 14.41 -16.59
N PHE A 434 10.28 14.50 -16.05
CA PHE A 434 9.12 13.71 -16.47
C PHE A 434 7.84 14.47 -16.16
N GLU A 435 6.75 14.09 -16.78
CA GLU A 435 5.43 14.68 -16.57
C GLU A 435 4.57 13.76 -15.70
N VAL A 436 3.59 14.34 -15.02
CA VAL A 436 2.58 13.59 -14.26
C VAL A 436 1.30 13.52 -15.10
N PRO A 437 0.98 12.39 -15.70
CA PRO A 437 -0.21 12.27 -16.53
C PRO A 437 -1.48 12.35 -15.68
N THR A 438 -2.49 13.06 -16.20
CA THR A 438 -3.80 13.24 -15.54
C THR A 438 -4.92 12.96 -16.52
N GLY A 439 -6.05 12.43 -15.99
CA GLY A 439 -7.32 12.32 -16.69
C GLY A 439 -8.20 13.55 -16.50
N VAL A 440 -9.45 13.42 -16.88
CA VAL A 440 -10.46 14.49 -16.80
C VAL A 440 -11.74 14.04 -16.11
N ARG A 441 -12.21 12.83 -16.43
CA ARG A 441 -13.50 12.28 -15.98
C ARG A 441 -13.41 11.38 -14.75
N GLY A 442 -12.24 10.77 -14.53
CA GLY A 442 -12.09 9.76 -13.49
C GLY A 442 -12.82 8.44 -13.80
N ASP A 443 -13.03 8.10 -15.07
CA ASP A 443 -13.66 6.86 -15.53
C ASP A 443 -12.64 5.74 -15.79
N CYS A 444 -13.10 4.56 -16.22
CA CYS A 444 -12.24 3.43 -16.55
C CYS A 444 -11.26 3.75 -17.68
N PHE A 445 -11.69 4.57 -18.67
CA PHE A 445 -10.87 4.96 -19.79
C PHE A 445 -9.71 5.84 -19.34
N ASP A 446 -9.99 6.89 -18.57
CA ASP A 446 -8.98 7.80 -18.06
C ASP A 446 -7.95 7.08 -17.16
N ARG A 447 -8.41 6.17 -16.29
CA ARG A 447 -7.51 5.32 -15.48
C ARG A 447 -6.57 4.48 -16.35
N THR A 448 -7.05 4.02 -17.50
CA THR A 448 -6.22 3.25 -18.46
C THR A 448 -5.22 4.17 -19.17
N VAL A 449 -5.68 5.31 -19.68
CA VAL A 449 -4.81 6.28 -20.38
C VAL A 449 -3.69 6.78 -19.49
N VAL A 450 -3.99 7.14 -18.23
CA VAL A 450 -2.98 7.58 -17.26
C VAL A 450 -1.88 6.54 -17.10
N ARG A 451 -2.22 5.26 -16.94
CA ARG A 451 -1.20 4.21 -16.78
C ARG A 451 -0.38 3.95 -18.05
N VAL A 452 -1.00 4.02 -19.21
CA VAL A 452 -0.28 3.89 -20.48
C VAL A 452 0.71 5.05 -20.66
N GLU A 453 0.29 6.25 -20.31
CA GLU A 453 1.19 7.41 -20.36
C GLU A 453 2.30 7.33 -19.30
N GLU A 454 2.03 6.76 -18.13
CA GLU A 454 3.07 6.48 -17.13
C GLU A 454 4.15 5.52 -17.66
N ILE A 455 3.84 4.57 -18.56
CA ILE A 455 4.87 3.75 -19.23
C ILE A 455 5.82 4.65 -20.02
N ARG A 456 5.30 5.61 -20.79
CA ARG A 456 6.13 6.55 -21.56
C ARG A 456 7.01 7.40 -20.68
N GLN A 457 6.47 7.88 -19.57
CA GLN A 457 7.25 8.66 -18.61
C GLN A 457 8.32 7.79 -17.91
N SER A 458 8.02 6.54 -17.60
CA SER A 458 9.01 5.60 -17.04
C SER A 458 10.16 5.31 -18.01
N LEU A 459 9.87 5.14 -19.30
CA LEU A 459 10.91 5.02 -20.34
C LEU A 459 11.81 6.27 -20.38
N ARG A 460 11.22 7.47 -20.24
CA ARG A 460 11.95 8.74 -20.19
C ARG A 460 12.87 8.82 -18.95
N ILE A 461 12.38 8.39 -17.79
CA ILE A 461 13.17 8.33 -16.55
C ILE A 461 14.32 7.32 -16.69
N ILE A 462 14.05 6.11 -17.17
CA ILE A 462 15.08 5.08 -17.33
C ILE A 462 16.18 5.55 -18.29
N ARG A 463 15.85 6.24 -19.40
CA ARG A 463 16.84 6.81 -20.32
C ARG A 463 17.76 7.79 -19.59
N GLN A 464 17.20 8.68 -18.78
CA GLN A 464 17.98 9.61 -17.97
C GLN A 464 18.87 8.89 -16.92
N CYS A 465 18.38 7.78 -16.35
CA CYS A 465 19.20 6.94 -15.46
C CYS A 465 20.42 6.37 -16.17
N VAL A 466 20.26 5.85 -17.39
CA VAL A 466 21.37 5.28 -18.17
C VAL A 466 22.37 6.36 -18.58
N ASP A 467 21.86 7.51 -19.04
CA ASP A 467 22.71 8.61 -19.53
C ASP A 467 23.51 9.29 -18.41
N ASN A 468 23.01 9.28 -17.18
CA ASN A 468 23.58 10.01 -16.04
C ASN A 468 24.00 9.08 -14.88
N MET A 469 24.17 7.77 -15.10
CA MET A 469 24.54 6.82 -14.04
C MET A 469 25.87 7.21 -13.36
N PRO A 470 25.86 7.62 -12.08
CA PRO A 470 27.08 8.04 -11.42
C PRO A 470 27.98 6.84 -11.13
N ALA A 471 29.30 7.08 -11.16
CA ALA A 471 30.27 6.14 -10.59
C ALA A 471 30.26 6.22 -9.06
N GLY A 472 30.74 5.20 -8.39
CA GLY A 472 30.88 5.22 -6.93
C GLY A 472 30.36 3.96 -6.23
N PRO A 473 30.30 3.98 -4.90
CA PRO A 473 29.88 2.84 -4.11
C PRO A 473 28.38 2.57 -4.26
N ILE A 474 28.02 1.27 -4.13
CA ILE A 474 26.62 0.81 -4.13
C ILE A 474 26.09 0.59 -2.71
N LYS A 475 26.92 0.77 -1.69
CA LYS A 475 26.58 0.62 -0.27
C LYS A 475 27.12 1.79 0.54
N ALA A 476 26.35 2.21 1.53
CA ALA A 476 26.76 3.25 2.47
C ALA A 476 27.90 2.77 3.37
N ASP A 477 28.81 3.66 3.69
CA ASP A 477 29.82 3.45 4.72
C ASP A 477 29.21 3.77 6.10
N HIS A 478 28.46 2.81 6.63
CA HIS A 478 27.78 2.94 7.91
C HIS A 478 27.74 1.58 8.62
N PRO A 479 27.93 1.51 9.96
CA PRO A 479 28.00 0.25 10.71
C PRO A 479 26.76 -0.64 10.57
N LEU A 480 25.58 -0.04 10.41
CA LEU A 480 24.30 -0.75 10.27
C LEU A 480 23.94 -1.11 8.82
N THR A 481 24.82 -0.81 7.84
CA THR A 481 24.64 -1.26 6.45
C THR A 481 24.69 -2.79 6.40
N THR A 482 23.61 -3.44 5.93
CA THR A 482 23.47 -4.90 6.01
C THR A 482 23.06 -5.48 4.65
N PRO A 483 23.85 -6.43 4.09
CA PRO A 483 25.21 -6.78 4.52
C PRO A 483 26.22 -5.68 4.17
N PRO A 484 27.33 -5.57 4.89
CA PRO A 484 28.36 -4.58 4.62
C PRO A 484 29.08 -4.82 3.27
N PRO A 485 29.91 -3.87 2.78
CA PRO A 485 30.68 -4.04 1.55
C PRO A 485 31.59 -5.29 1.60
N ARG A 486 31.49 -6.16 0.57
CA ARG A 486 32.20 -7.46 0.54
C ARG A 486 33.72 -7.30 0.60
N GLU A 487 34.27 -6.33 -0.09
CA GLU A 487 35.70 -6.07 -0.13
C GLU A 487 36.24 -5.73 1.26
N ARG A 488 35.53 -4.83 1.98
CA ARG A 488 35.90 -4.44 3.34
C ARG A 488 35.83 -5.64 4.31
N MET A 489 34.80 -6.46 4.19
CA MET A 489 34.61 -7.67 5.01
C MET A 489 35.77 -8.67 4.90
N GLN A 490 36.45 -8.73 3.74
CA GLN A 490 37.56 -9.64 3.52
C GLN A 490 38.88 -9.19 4.17
N HIS A 491 39.00 -7.93 4.55
CA HIS A 491 40.24 -7.34 5.05
C HIS A 491 40.12 -6.69 6.44
N ASP A 492 38.89 -6.55 6.96
CA ASP A 492 38.61 -5.92 8.24
C ASP A 492 37.80 -6.85 9.13
N ILE A 493 38.35 -7.23 10.28
CA ILE A 493 37.72 -8.18 11.22
C ILE A 493 36.43 -7.60 11.85
N GLU A 494 36.36 -6.30 12.10
CA GLU A 494 35.18 -5.66 12.65
C GLU A 494 34.03 -5.73 11.65
N THR A 495 34.28 -5.43 10.38
CA THR A 495 33.29 -5.54 9.30
C THR A 495 32.86 -6.99 9.09
N MET A 496 33.76 -7.97 9.25
CA MET A 496 33.39 -9.38 9.20
C MET A 496 32.47 -9.78 10.36
N ILE A 497 32.74 -9.33 11.57
CA ILE A 497 31.86 -9.55 12.74
C ILE A 497 30.50 -8.92 12.50
N HIS A 498 30.43 -7.67 12.03
CA HIS A 498 29.20 -6.99 11.69
C HIS A 498 28.41 -7.71 10.60
N HIS A 499 29.09 -8.34 9.62
CA HIS A 499 28.43 -9.16 8.62
C HIS A 499 27.71 -10.36 9.26
N PHE A 500 28.42 -11.14 10.09
CA PHE A 500 27.79 -12.30 10.73
C PHE A 500 26.65 -11.90 11.68
N VAL A 501 26.85 -10.90 12.51
CA VAL A 501 25.82 -10.42 13.44
C VAL A 501 24.63 -9.83 12.67
N GLY A 502 24.87 -8.92 11.73
CA GLY A 502 23.82 -8.23 11.00
C GLY A 502 22.98 -9.14 10.08
N THR A 503 23.59 -10.17 9.48
CA THR A 503 22.86 -11.09 8.60
C THR A 503 22.14 -12.21 9.35
N SER A 504 22.74 -12.75 10.42
CA SER A 504 22.18 -13.89 11.15
C SER A 504 21.19 -13.47 12.23
N TRP A 505 21.54 -12.47 13.04
CA TRP A 505 20.71 -11.99 14.16
C TRP A 505 19.91 -10.74 13.79
N GLY A 506 20.41 -9.97 12.85
CA GLY A 506 19.88 -8.71 12.37
C GLY A 506 20.59 -7.50 12.96
N PRO A 507 20.60 -6.37 12.23
CA PRO A 507 21.10 -5.11 12.77
C PRO A 507 20.22 -4.64 13.91
N VAL A 508 20.82 -4.13 14.99
CA VAL A 508 20.07 -3.46 16.08
C VAL A 508 19.74 -2.04 15.62
N VAL A 509 18.50 -1.82 15.22
CA VAL A 509 18.04 -0.51 14.79
C VAL A 509 17.70 0.36 15.99
N PRO A 510 18.16 1.63 16.06
CA PRO A 510 17.89 2.52 17.19
C PRO A 510 16.39 2.63 17.50
N ALA A 511 16.05 2.77 18.78
CA ALA A 511 14.66 2.97 19.21
C ALA A 511 14.09 4.26 18.61
N GLY A 512 12.85 4.19 18.13
CA GLY A 512 12.17 5.33 17.50
C GLY A 512 11.10 4.92 16.53
N GLU A 513 10.55 5.91 15.84
CA GLU A 513 9.50 5.72 14.84
C GLU A 513 9.87 6.43 13.54
N ALA A 514 9.65 5.76 12.42
CA ALA A 514 9.81 6.35 11.10
C ALA A 514 8.85 5.75 10.09
N THR A 515 8.49 6.55 9.10
CA THR A 515 7.67 6.17 7.96
C THR A 515 8.43 6.40 6.65
N GLY A 516 8.40 5.38 5.79
CA GLY A 516 8.82 5.48 4.40
C GLY A 516 7.59 5.47 3.49
N GLN A 517 7.59 6.34 2.49
CA GLN A 517 6.51 6.49 1.53
C GLN A 517 7.06 6.45 0.11
N VAL A 518 6.39 5.75 -0.79
CA VAL A 518 6.77 5.60 -2.20
C VAL A 518 5.53 5.59 -3.09
N GLU A 519 5.64 6.22 -4.23
CA GLU A 519 4.67 6.09 -5.32
C GLU A 519 4.90 4.77 -6.06
N THR A 520 4.13 3.75 -5.71
CA THR A 520 4.16 2.46 -6.42
C THR A 520 3.26 2.48 -7.66
N VAL A 521 3.18 1.38 -8.36
CA VAL A 521 2.37 1.24 -9.59
C VAL A 521 0.88 1.51 -9.38
N ARG A 522 0.36 1.25 -8.17
CA ARG A 522 -1.06 1.42 -7.80
C ARG A 522 -1.31 2.70 -7.03
N GLY A 523 -0.26 3.33 -6.51
CA GLY A 523 -0.34 4.56 -5.72
C GLY A 523 0.57 4.54 -4.50
N LEU A 524 0.18 5.28 -3.47
CA LEU A 524 0.97 5.43 -2.26
C LEU A 524 1.10 4.10 -1.49
N THR A 525 2.31 3.58 -1.37
CA THR A 525 2.65 2.51 -0.43
C THR A 525 3.49 3.09 0.71
N GLN A 526 3.15 2.71 1.94
CA GLN A 526 3.78 3.24 3.14
C GLN A 526 4.11 2.13 4.12
N PHE A 527 5.31 2.18 4.68
CA PHE A 527 5.71 1.38 5.84
C PHE A 527 5.97 2.30 7.03
N SER A 528 5.18 2.14 8.08
CA SER A 528 5.39 2.83 9.37
C SER A 528 5.99 1.84 10.35
N LEU A 529 7.21 2.12 10.78
CA LEU A 529 8.03 1.23 11.60
C LEU A 529 8.24 1.81 12.98
N ILE A 530 8.14 0.94 13.99
CA ILE A 530 8.50 1.24 15.37
C ILE A 530 9.63 0.30 15.77
N SER A 531 10.74 0.87 16.17
CA SER A 531 11.86 0.14 16.75
C SER A 531 11.91 0.36 18.26
N ASP A 532 12.18 -0.69 19.01
CA ASP A 532 12.42 -0.66 20.44
C ASP A 532 13.91 -0.93 20.81
N GLY A 533 14.80 -0.71 19.84
CA GLY A 533 16.25 -0.97 20.00
C GLY A 533 16.64 -2.44 19.84
N GLU A 534 15.82 -3.22 19.16
CA GLU A 534 15.97 -4.66 18.98
C GLU A 534 16.29 -5.04 17.53
N PRO A 535 16.79 -6.27 17.26
CA PRO A 535 17.05 -6.76 15.92
C PRO A 535 15.80 -6.94 15.05
N ALA A 536 14.61 -6.96 15.64
CA ALA A 536 13.32 -7.06 14.97
C ALA A 536 12.48 -5.80 15.19
N SER A 537 11.53 -5.55 14.30
CA SER A 537 10.59 -4.45 14.44
C SER A 537 9.64 -4.70 15.61
N TYR A 538 9.45 -3.70 16.49
CA TYR A 538 8.39 -3.76 17.49
C TYR A 538 7.01 -3.75 16.85
N ARG A 539 6.81 -2.89 15.84
CA ARG A 539 5.58 -2.81 15.05
C ARG A 539 5.92 -2.40 13.63
N THR A 540 5.42 -3.14 12.68
CA THR A 540 5.43 -2.78 11.26
C THR A 540 4.00 -2.61 10.79
N ARG A 541 3.64 -1.41 10.35
CA ARG A 541 2.38 -1.14 9.64
C ARG A 541 2.64 -1.04 8.16
N ILE A 542 1.85 -1.75 7.37
CA ILE A 542 1.91 -1.73 5.91
C ILE A 542 0.62 -1.09 5.38
N ARG A 543 0.73 0.12 4.85
CA ARG A 543 -0.34 0.78 4.12
C ARG A 543 -0.17 0.53 2.63
N THR A 544 -1.19 0.01 1.99
CA THR A 544 -1.19 -0.32 0.57
C THR A 544 -2.29 0.45 -0.17
N PRO A 545 -2.13 0.75 -1.47
CA PRO A 545 -3.14 1.50 -2.22
C PRO A 545 -4.39 0.68 -2.55
N SER A 546 -4.26 -0.65 -2.76
CA SER A 546 -5.38 -1.49 -3.17
C SER A 546 -6.47 -1.62 -2.10
N PHE A 547 -6.12 -1.52 -0.80
CA PHE A 547 -7.07 -1.65 0.30
C PHE A 547 -8.18 -0.57 0.24
N PRO A 548 -7.89 0.74 0.22
CA PRO A 548 -8.92 1.76 0.06
C PRO A 548 -9.58 1.74 -1.34
N HIS A 549 -8.86 1.35 -2.40
CA HIS A 549 -9.45 1.26 -3.74
C HIS A 549 -10.58 0.22 -3.79
N LEU A 550 -10.41 -0.95 -3.18
CA LEU A 550 -11.46 -1.96 -3.13
C LEU A 550 -12.61 -1.56 -2.22
N GLN A 551 -12.34 -0.88 -1.11
CA GLN A 551 -13.38 -0.39 -0.22
C GLN A 551 -14.38 0.54 -0.94
N MET A 552 -13.90 1.37 -1.85
CA MET A 552 -14.69 2.31 -2.62
C MET A 552 -15.69 1.64 -3.58
N ILE A 553 -15.54 0.35 -3.91
CA ILE A 553 -16.51 -0.42 -4.73
C ILE A 553 -17.93 -0.28 -4.18
N SER A 554 -18.10 -0.29 -2.86
CA SER A 554 -19.41 -0.16 -2.22
C SER A 554 -20.11 1.18 -2.51
N ALA A 555 -19.36 2.21 -2.89
CA ALA A 555 -19.90 3.52 -3.22
C ALA A 555 -20.05 3.76 -4.74
N VAL A 556 -19.20 3.14 -5.55
CA VAL A 556 -19.17 3.34 -7.02
C VAL A 556 -20.08 2.35 -7.75
N ALA A 557 -20.17 1.10 -7.26
CA ALA A 557 -20.89 0.04 -7.98
C ALA A 557 -22.43 0.19 -8.05
N PRO A 558 -23.15 0.80 -7.08
CA PRO A 558 -24.60 0.96 -7.18
C PRO A 558 -25.02 1.74 -8.44
N GLY A 559 -26.03 1.23 -9.16
CA GLY A 559 -26.51 1.78 -10.42
C GLY A 559 -25.77 1.30 -11.67
N MET A 560 -24.68 0.54 -11.52
CA MET A 560 -23.95 -0.07 -12.62
C MET A 560 -24.53 -1.44 -12.97
N MET A 561 -24.26 -1.90 -14.20
CA MET A 561 -24.51 -3.29 -14.59
C MET A 561 -23.37 -4.20 -14.09
N VAL A 562 -23.64 -5.49 -13.90
CA VAL A 562 -22.60 -6.47 -13.52
C VAL A 562 -21.43 -6.46 -14.52
N ALA A 563 -21.71 -6.30 -15.82
CA ALA A 563 -20.68 -6.20 -16.84
C ALA A 563 -19.77 -4.97 -16.69
N ASP A 564 -20.31 -3.85 -16.21
CA ASP A 564 -19.55 -2.62 -15.96
C ASP A 564 -18.68 -2.75 -14.69
N LEU A 565 -19.15 -3.53 -13.70
CA LEU A 565 -18.34 -3.86 -12.54
C LEU A 565 -17.04 -4.58 -12.94
N VAL A 566 -17.08 -5.48 -13.94
CA VAL A 566 -15.87 -6.15 -14.45
C VAL A 566 -14.88 -5.12 -15.02
N ALA A 567 -15.35 -4.19 -15.85
CA ALA A 567 -14.50 -3.13 -16.38
C ALA A 567 -13.95 -2.21 -15.27
N TYR A 568 -14.77 -1.91 -14.25
CA TYR A 568 -14.32 -1.14 -13.09
C TYR A 568 -13.22 -1.86 -12.32
N LEU A 569 -13.43 -3.13 -11.96
CA LEU A 569 -12.44 -3.95 -11.25
C LEU A 569 -11.11 -4.01 -12.01
N GLY A 570 -11.16 -4.28 -13.33
CA GLY A 570 -9.98 -4.24 -14.18
C GLY A 570 -9.28 -2.89 -14.14
N SER A 571 -10.02 -1.78 -14.19
CA SER A 571 -9.47 -0.42 -14.27
C SER A 571 -8.77 0.06 -13.00
N ILE A 572 -9.09 -0.45 -11.81
CA ILE A 572 -8.42 -0.06 -10.56
C ILE A 572 -7.08 -0.75 -10.33
N ASP A 573 -6.78 -1.83 -11.06
CA ASP A 573 -5.50 -2.55 -11.01
C ASP A 573 -5.09 -2.95 -9.58
N TYR A 574 -6.00 -3.57 -8.84
CA TYR A 574 -5.71 -4.05 -7.49
C TYR A 574 -5.01 -5.40 -7.48
N VAL A 575 -4.34 -5.72 -6.40
CA VAL A 575 -3.74 -7.03 -6.12
C VAL A 575 -4.16 -7.50 -4.74
N MET A 576 -4.71 -8.71 -4.66
CA MET A 576 -5.26 -9.22 -3.38
C MET A 576 -4.20 -9.41 -2.30
N SER A 577 -2.96 -9.73 -2.66
CA SER A 577 -1.87 -9.79 -1.67
C SER A 577 -1.48 -8.42 -1.11
N ASP A 578 -1.73 -7.34 -1.88
CA ASP A 578 -1.58 -5.95 -1.47
C ASP A 578 -2.73 -5.51 -0.54
N VAL A 579 -3.93 -6.01 -0.80
CA VAL A 579 -5.12 -5.75 0.03
C VAL A 579 -5.01 -6.44 1.39
N ASP A 580 -4.75 -7.74 1.39
CA ASP A 580 -4.85 -8.59 2.58
C ASP A 580 -3.54 -8.66 3.42
N ARG A 581 -2.37 -8.39 2.83
CA ARG A 581 -1.00 -8.33 3.43
C ARG A 581 -0.51 -9.55 4.19
#